data_61a1690975d01fbc6feec2f18a9483b1
#
_entry.id   61a1690975d01fbc6feec2f18a9483b1
#
_cell.length_a   1.000
_cell.length_b   1.000
_cell.length_c   1.000
_cell.angle_alpha   90.00
_cell.angle_beta   90.00
_cell.angle_gamma   90.00
#
_symmetry.space_group_name_H-M   'P 1'
#
loop_
_entity.id
_entity.type
_entity.pdbx_description
1 polymer ?
#
loop_
_entity_poly.entity_id
_entity_poly.type
_entity_poly.pdbx_seq_one_letter_code
_entity_poly.pdbx_strand_id
1 'polypeptide(L)'
;YLPARVDHILTKQVFGIAITELTSLLARRSVYCSKHANGKHSIAKSFRTESGTIWFERLEHTWTEGKCKFCGASQKALDRGEELETHAYAFIHKDDIKTRLAEFFGGDMQFDVIIGNPPYQLDDGGFGTSAAPIYQLFVQQAKALEPRYLSMVIPSRWFAGGKGLDEFRESMLTDTRISSIDDYLSAADVFPGVGLKGGVNFFLWDRDNPG
;
A
#
# COMPACT_ATOMS: atom_id res chain seq x y z
N TYR A 1 26.38 -16.64 11.62
CA TYR A 1 27.07 -15.35 11.52
C TYR A 1 26.02 -14.27 11.36
N LEU A 2 25.65 -13.62 12.48
CA LEU A 2 24.46 -12.77 12.56
C LEU A 2 24.48 -11.57 11.59
N PRO A 3 25.56 -10.78 11.46
CA PRO A 3 25.58 -9.63 10.55
C PRO A 3 25.31 -9.98 9.09
N ALA A 4 25.88 -11.08 8.59
CA ALA A 4 25.66 -11.51 7.22
C ALA A 4 24.22 -11.99 6.96
N ARG A 5 23.59 -12.63 7.96
CA ARG A 5 22.15 -13.00 7.87
C ARG A 5 21.25 -11.78 7.85
N VAL A 6 21.49 -10.81 8.70
CA VAL A 6 20.75 -9.54 8.73
C VAL A 6 20.89 -8.83 7.40
N ASP A 7 22.10 -8.70 6.89
CA ASP A 7 22.36 -8.06 5.59
C ASP A 7 21.63 -8.78 4.44
N HIS A 8 21.67 -10.11 4.40
CA HIS A 8 20.94 -10.91 3.42
C HIS A 8 19.43 -10.70 3.50
N ILE A 9 18.84 -10.77 4.71
CA ILE A 9 17.41 -10.58 4.89
C ILE A 9 17.00 -9.19 4.39
N LEU A 10 17.69 -8.13 4.82
CA LEU A 10 17.34 -6.76 4.48
C LEU A 10 17.54 -6.42 3.01
N THR A 11 18.51 -7.05 2.35
CA THR A 11 18.82 -6.77 0.94
C THR A 11 18.09 -7.68 -0.06
N LYS A 12 17.54 -8.83 0.39
CA LYS A 12 16.98 -9.86 -0.50
C LYS A 12 15.57 -10.33 -0.14
N GLN A 13 15.10 -10.11 1.09
CA GLN A 13 13.84 -10.70 1.56
C GLN A 13 12.84 -9.67 2.08
N VAL A 14 13.26 -8.45 2.42
CA VAL A 14 12.40 -7.40 2.94
C VAL A 14 12.32 -6.26 1.95
N PHE A 15 11.12 -5.99 1.45
CA PHE A 15 10.83 -4.92 0.51
C PHE A 15 9.71 -4.05 1.07
N GLY A 16 9.74 -2.77 0.78
CA GLY A 16 8.72 -1.84 1.24
C GLY A 16 8.32 -0.86 0.14
N ILE A 17 7.05 -0.47 0.16
CA ILE A 17 6.50 0.55 -0.72
C ILE A 17 5.86 1.61 0.17
N ALA A 18 6.37 2.82 0.09
CA ALA A 18 5.87 3.95 0.85
C ALA A 18 5.02 4.86 -0.05
N ILE A 19 4.00 5.47 0.52
CA ILE A 19 3.09 6.40 -0.18
C ILE A 19 3.60 7.84 -0.17
N THR A 20 4.46 8.20 0.80
CA THR A 20 5.08 9.53 0.92
C THR A 20 6.57 9.40 1.15
N GLU A 21 7.30 10.49 0.89
CA GLU A 21 8.73 10.54 1.20
C GLU A 21 8.98 10.38 2.70
N LEU A 22 8.17 11.04 3.54
CA LEU A 22 8.29 10.94 5.00
C LEU A 22 8.11 9.48 5.48
N THR A 23 7.08 8.79 5.01
CA THR A 23 6.84 7.38 5.38
C THR A 23 7.98 6.47 4.90
N SER A 24 8.59 6.77 3.74
CA SER A 24 9.76 6.02 3.27
C SER A 24 10.98 6.20 4.18
N LEU A 25 11.24 7.43 4.62
CA LEU A 25 12.35 7.73 5.54
C LEU A 25 12.15 7.10 6.91
N LEU A 26 10.91 7.12 7.42
CA LEU A 26 10.56 6.45 8.69
C LEU A 26 10.71 4.94 8.58
N ALA A 27 10.21 4.33 7.51
CA ALA A 27 10.35 2.91 7.25
C ALA A 27 11.83 2.50 7.15
N ARG A 28 12.64 3.24 6.40
CA ARG A 28 14.10 3.01 6.31
C ARG A 28 14.76 3.11 7.69
N ARG A 29 14.40 4.10 8.48
CA ARG A 29 14.94 4.27 9.83
C ARG A 29 14.58 3.09 10.74
N SER A 30 13.38 2.57 10.62
CA SER A 30 12.93 1.41 11.40
C SER A 30 13.60 0.11 10.95
N VAL A 31 13.74 -0.09 9.64
CA VAL A 31 14.27 -1.34 9.06
C VAL A 31 15.80 -1.35 9.04
N TYR A 32 16.44 -0.23 8.69
CA TYR A 32 17.91 -0.15 8.51
C TYR A 32 18.63 0.53 9.65
N CYS A 33 17.94 1.05 10.67
CA CYS A 33 18.46 1.95 11.70
C CYS A 33 19.00 3.28 11.11
N SER A 34 18.68 3.61 9.86
CA SER A 34 19.15 4.77 9.14
C SER A 34 18.17 5.19 8.06
N LYS A 35 18.00 6.50 7.84
CA LYS A 35 17.21 7.02 6.71
C LYS A 35 17.83 6.73 5.33
N HIS A 36 19.14 6.46 5.28
CA HIS A 36 19.89 6.08 4.09
C HIS A 36 20.38 4.65 4.25
N ALA A 37 19.90 3.75 3.37
CA ALA A 37 20.22 2.32 3.44
C ALA A 37 21.72 2.03 3.29
N ASN A 38 22.43 2.79 2.44
CA ASN A 38 23.89 2.73 2.26
C ASN A 38 24.67 3.64 3.22
N GLY A 39 23.98 4.26 4.17
CA GLY A 39 24.59 5.22 5.09
C GLY A 39 25.49 4.57 6.14
N LYS A 40 26.38 5.39 6.72
CA LYS A 40 27.34 4.99 7.77
C LYS A 40 26.66 4.21 8.93
N HIS A 41 25.47 4.62 9.31
CA HIS A 41 24.73 4.06 10.45
C HIS A 41 23.75 2.94 10.08
N SER A 42 23.66 2.58 8.80
CA SER A 42 22.83 1.45 8.39
C SER A 42 23.35 0.14 8.96
N ILE A 43 22.41 -0.69 9.44
CA ILE A 43 22.73 -2.05 9.91
C ILE A 43 23.10 -2.99 8.75
N ALA A 44 22.50 -2.79 7.56
CA ALA A 44 22.86 -3.49 6.33
C ALA A 44 24.02 -2.76 5.64
N LYS A 45 25.01 -3.50 5.15
CA LYS A 45 26.24 -2.94 4.59
C LYS A 45 26.38 -3.11 3.08
N SER A 46 25.52 -3.94 2.47
CA SER A 46 25.62 -4.26 1.04
C SER A 46 24.77 -3.39 0.13
N PHE A 47 23.97 -2.46 0.67
CA PHE A 47 23.19 -1.53 -0.13
C PHE A 47 24.07 -0.55 -0.91
N ARG A 48 23.71 -0.35 -2.18
CA ARG A 48 24.39 0.60 -3.07
C ARG A 48 23.65 1.93 -3.22
N THR A 49 22.33 1.93 -2.93
CA THR A 49 21.44 3.09 -3.05
C THR A 49 20.97 3.57 -1.69
N GLU A 50 20.59 4.83 -1.57
CA GLU A 50 20.05 5.40 -0.35
C GLU A 50 18.69 4.83 0.03
N SER A 51 17.89 4.43 -0.95
CA SER A 51 16.57 3.83 -0.74
C SER A 51 16.65 2.38 -0.27
N GLY A 52 17.70 1.65 -0.66
CA GLY A 52 17.78 0.20 -0.43
C GLY A 52 16.60 -0.50 -1.10
N THR A 53 15.86 -1.29 -0.32
CA THR A 53 14.65 -2.01 -0.74
C THR A 53 13.34 -1.35 -0.27
N ILE A 54 13.40 -0.11 0.21
CA ILE A 54 12.20 0.68 0.56
C ILE A 54 11.96 1.71 -0.54
N TRP A 55 10.97 1.42 -1.38
CA TRP A 55 10.64 2.25 -2.54
C TRP A 55 9.68 3.37 -2.19
N PHE A 56 9.96 4.55 -2.71
CA PHE A 56 9.04 5.66 -2.84
C PHE A 56 9.31 6.33 -4.19
N GLU A 57 8.25 6.63 -4.91
CA GLU A 57 8.29 7.39 -6.15
C GLU A 57 7.12 8.37 -6.17
N ARG A 58 7.42 9.62 -6.44
CA ARG A 58 6.40 10.63 -6.69
C ARG A 58 6.00 10.59 -8.15
N LEU A 59 4.73 10.29 -8.41
CA LEU A 59 4.16 10.29 -9.76
C LEU A 59 3.13 11.40 -9.91
N GLU A 60 2.94 11.82 -11.16
CA GLU A 60 1.83 12.68 -11.55
C GLU A 60 0.60 11.82 -11.88
N HIS A 61 -0.60 12.38 -11.64
CA HIS A 61 -1.83 11.74 -12.05
C HIS A 61 -1.99 11.73 -13.57
N THR A 62 -2.55 10.66 -14.11
CA THR A 62 -2.93 10.58 -15.53
C THR A 62 -4.38 11.00 -15.69
N TRP A 63 -4.60 12.17 -16.26
CA TRP A 63 -5.91 12.78 -16.38
C TRP A 63 -6.67 12.33 -17.63
N THR A 64 -7.95 12.00 -17.46
CA THR A 64 -8.90 11.72 -18.53
C THR A 64 -10.22 12.38 -18.15
N GLU A 65 -10.67 13.35 -18.95
CA GLU A 65 -11.91 14.11 -18.71
C GLU A 65 -11.99 14.71 -17.27
N GLY A 66 -10.84 15.22 -16.77
CA GLY A 66 -10.75 15.86 -15.45
C GLY A 66 -10.75 14.91 -14.26
N LYS A 67 -10.63 13.59 -14.50
CA LYS A 67 -10.46 12.57 -13.47
C LYS A 67 -9.20 11.76 -13.71
N CYS A 68 -8.57 11.28 -12.65
CA CYS A 68 -7.44 10.37 -12.78
C CYS A 68 -7.92 9.00 -13.29
N LYS A 69 -7.27 8.48 -14.34
CA LYS A 69 -7.54 7.15 -14.92
C LYS A 69 -7.47 6.02 -13.88
N PHE A 70 -6.57 6.11 -12.90
CA PHE A 70 -6.30 5.04 -11.95
C PHE A 70 -7.11 5.15 -10.66
N CYS A 71 -7.09 6.30 -10.01
CA CYS A 71 -7.70 6.47 -8.67
C CYS A 71 -9.01 7.25 -8.68
N GLY A 72 -9.42 7.81 -9.83
CA GLY A 72 -10.65 8.59 -9.95
C GLY A 72 -10.59 9.98 -9.29
N ALA A 73 -9.42 10.43 -8.80
CA ALA A 73 -9.26 11.76 -8.22
C ALA A 73 -9.70 12.85 -9.19
N SER A 74 -10.36 13.89 -8.68
CA SER A 74 -10.74 15.05 -9.48
C SER A 74 -9.56 16.02 -9.62
N GLN A 75 -9.16 16.33 -10.86
CA GLN A 75 -8.12 17.31 -11.14
C GLN A 75 -8.45 18.67 -10.50
N LYS A 76 -9.69 19.11 -10.63
CA LYS A 76 -10.16 20.39 -10.06
C LYS A 76 -10.08 20.44 -8.52
N ALA A 77 -10.20 19.30 -7.85
CA ALA A 77 -10.08 19.23 -6.39
C ALA A 77 -8.60 19.32 -5.97
N LEU A 78 -7.70 18.66 -6.69
CA LEU A 78 -6.27 18.64 -6.39
C LEU A 78 -5.55 19.96 -6.76
N ASP A 79 -6.00 20.67 -7.80
CA ASP A 79 -5.43 21.97 -8.21
C ASP A 79 -5.66 23.09 -7.17
N ARG A 80 -6.47 22.85 -6.12
CA ARG A 80 -6.84 23.86 -5.12
C ARG A 80 -5.96 23.92 -3.88
N GLY A 81 -5.07 22.98 -3.67
CA GLY A 81 -4.30 22.89 -2.42
C GLY A 81 -2.83 22.58 -2.63
N GLU A 82 -1.97 23.58 -2.46
CA GLU A 82 -0.51 23.36 -2.43
C GLU A 82 -0.05 22.54 -1.21
N GLU A 83 -0.89 22.42 -0.16
CA GLU A 83 -0.59 21.71 1.09
C GLU A 83 -1.02 20.24 1.09
N LEU A 84 -1.73 19.78 0.05
CA LEU A 84 -2.25 18.40 -0.02
C LEU A 84 -1.23 17.45 -0.64
N GLU A 85 -1.27 16.19 -0.24
CA GLU A 85 -0.55 15.11 -0.93
C GLU A 85 -1.21 14.86 -2.29
N THR A 86 -0.89 15.72 -3.26
CA THR A 86 -1.52 15.73 -4.60
C THR A 86 -0.90 14.75 -5.57
N HIS A 87 0.11 13.99 -5.15
CA HIS A 87 0.81 13.06 -6.02
C HIS A 87 0.10 11.70 -6.13
N ALA A 88 0.29 11.06 -7.27
CA ALA A 88 -0.20 9.72 -7.52
C ALA A 88 0.63 8.67 -6.77
N TYR A 89 -0.03 7.72 -6.12
CA TYR A 89 0.66 6.62 -5.43
C TYR A 89 1.17 5.60 -6.44
N ALA A 90 2.48 5.42 -6.50
CA ALA A 90 3.15 4.61 -7.50
C ALA A 90 2.63 3.17 -7.59
N PHE A 91 2.20 2.58 -6.47
CA PHE A 91 1.70 1.21 -6.43
C PHE A 91 0.40 0.99 -7.20
N ILE A 92 -0.50 1.99 -7.25
CA ILE A 92 -1.81 1.88 -7.90
C ILE A 92 -1.93 2.67 -9.20
N HIS A 93 -0.91 3.47 -9.57
CA HIS A 93 -0.92 4.27 -10.79
C HIS A 93 -0.04 3.66 -11.90
N LYS A 94 -0.03 2.34 -11.97
CA LYS A 94 0.67 1.58 -13.01
C LYS A 94 -0.22 0.45 -13.50
N ASP A 95 -0.29 0.28 -14.82
CA ASP A 95 -1.05 -0.81 -15.45
C ASP A 95 -0.36 -2.17 -15.19
N ASP A 96 0.97 -2.20 -15.11
CA ASP A 96 1.77 -3.40 -14.84
C ASP A 96 2.69 -3.18 -13.63
N ILE A 97 2.17 -3.55 -12.46
CA ILE A 97 2.93 -3.45 -11.21
C ILE A 97 4.08 -4.47 -11.14
N LYS A 98 3.94 -5.65 -11.75
CA LYS A 98 5.01 -6.68 -11.74
C LYS A 98 6.26 -6.15 -12.44
N THR A 99 6.10 -5.64 -13.66
CA THR A 99 7.20 -5.03 -14.41
C THR A 99 7.82 -3.86 -13.63
N ARG A 100 6.99 -3.01 -13.01
CA ARG A 100 7.52 -1.86 -12.27
C ARG A 100 8.35 -2.26 -11.05
N LEU A 101 7.89 -3.26 -10.30
CA LEU A 101 8.65 -3.77 -9.15
C LEU A 101 9.95 -4.47 -9.58
N ALA A 102 9.92 -5.19 -10.72
CA ALA A 102 11.11 -5.80 -11.31
C ALA A 102 12.16 -4.75 -11.72
N GLU A 103 11.73 -3.63 -12.30
CA GLU A 103 12.62 -2.49 -12.62
C GLU A 103 13.26 -1.90 -11.36
N PHE A 104 12.47 -1.74 -10.29
CA PHE A 104 12.93 -1.07 -9.08
C PHE A 104 13.79 -1.98 -8.18
N PHE A 105 13.35 -3.20 -7.93
CA PHE A 105 14.03 -4.14 -7.02
C PHE A 105 15.01 -5.08 -7.74
N GLY A 106 14.90 -5.16 -9.05
CA GLY A 106 15.75 -5.99 -9.91
C GLY A 106 15.26 -7.44 -10.03
N GLY A 107 15.06 -7.89 -11.26
CA GLY A 107 14.69 -9.27 -11.56
C GLY A 107 13.18 -9.57 -11.50
N ASP A 108 12.83 -10.83 -11.73
CA ASP A 108 11.44 -11.31 -11.61
C ASP A 108 11.11 -11.49 -10.12
N MET A 109 10.28 -10.57 -9.61
CA MET A 109 9.94 -10.51 -8.18
C MET A 109 8.70 -11.34 -7.91
N GLN A 110 8.86 -12.36 -7.08
CA GLN A 110 7.76 -13.11 -6.49
C GLN A 110 7.79 -12.92 -4.97
N PHE A 111 6.69 -12.52 -4.38
CA PHE A 111 6.57 -12.31 -2.94
C PHE A 111 5.86 -13.49 -2.29
N ASP A 112 6.42 -14.01 -1.20
CA ASP A 112 5.74 -14.99 -0.38
C ASP A 112 4.63 -14.33 0.43
N VAL A 113 4.89 -13.16 1.01
CA VAL A 113 3.98 -12.45 1.89
C VAL A 113 3.90 -10.98 1.51
N ILE A 114 2.68 -10.48 1.39
CA ILE A 114 2.40 -9.04 1.31
C ILE A 114 1.52 -8.66 2.49
N ILE A 115 1.97 -7.69 3.27
CA ILE A 115 1.19 -7.09 4.37
C ILE A 115 1.10 -5.58 4.16
N GLY A 116 0.01 -4.96 4.59
CA GLY A 116 -0.13 -3.53 4.43
C GLY A 116 -1.26 -2.88 5.22
N ASN A 117 -1.12 -1.57 5.36
CA ASN A 117 -2.18 -0.67 5.78
C ASN A 117 -2.25 0.45 4.73
N PRO A 118 -3.02 0.26 3.65
CA PRO A 118 -3.07 1.22 2.55
C PRO A 118 -3.81 2.49 2.95
N PRO A 119 -3.64 3.59 2.21
CA PRO A 119 -4.50 4.75 2.36
C PRO A 119 -5.97 4.38 2.16
N TYR A 120 -6.86 4.86 3.05
CA TYR A 120 -8.26 4.45 3.02
C TYR A 120 -9.10 5.22 2.02
N GLN A 121 -8.76 6.47 1.79
CA GLN A 121 -9.49 7.37 0.90
C GLN A 121 -8.54 8.39 0.28
N LEU A 122 -8.98 8.99 -0.82
CA LEU A 122 -8.29 10.16 -1.37
C LEU A 122 -8.41 11.32 -0.38
N ASP A 123 -7.31 12.04 -0.18
CA ASP A 123 -7.36 13.32 0.52
C ASP A 123 -7.84 14.39 -0.48
N ASP A 124 -9.10 14.82 -0.33
CA ASP A 124 -9.70 15.86 -1.15
C ASP A 124 -9.68 17.23 -0.45
N GLY A 125 -8.88 17.37 0.61
CA GLY A 125 -8.77 18.60 1.39
C GLY A 125 -10.01 18.93 2.21
N GLY A 126 -10.89 17.96 2.44
CA GLY A 126 -12.10 18.15 3.25
C GLY A 126 -13.23 18.91 2.55
N PHE A 127 -13.10 19.21 1.26
CA PHE A 127 -14.10 19.95 0.49
C PHE A 127 -15.16 19.06 -0.17
N GLY A 128 -14.96 17.76 -0.21
CA GLY A 128 -15.94 16.81 -0.71
C GLY A 128 -16.75 16.18 0.42
N THR A 129 -18.07 16.11 0.30
CA THR A 129 -18.94 15.41 1.26
C THR A 129 -18.69 13.90 1.32
N SER A 130 -17.73 13.37 0.54
CA SER A 130 -17.50 11.96 0.39
C SER A 130 -16.19 11.66 -0.34
N ALA A 131 -15.06 11.70 0.39
CA ALA A 131 -13.80 11.20 -0.16
C ALA A 131 -13.97 9.77 -0.72
N ALA A 132 -13.52 9.56 -1.96
CA ALA A 132 -13.61 8.25 -2.60
C ALA A 132 -12.66 7.25 -1.93
N PRO A 133 -13.10 6.03 -1.65
CA PRO A 133 -12.20 4.97 -1.18
C PRO A 133 -11.14 4.67 -2.23
N ILE A 134 -9.92 4.34 -1.80
CA ILE A 134 -8.84 3.91 -2.69
C ILE A 134 -8.15 2.62 -2.22
N TYR A 135 -8.38 2.18 -0.99
CA TYR A 135 -7.76 0.97 -0.43
C TYR A 135 -8.02 -0.29 -1.25
N GLN A 136 -9.18 -0.39 -1.90
CA GLN A 136 -9.54 -1.51 -2.78
C GLN A 136 -8.55 -1.66 -3.95
N LEU A 137 -8.03 -0.55 -4.47
CA LEU A 137 -7.04 -0.57 -5.55
C LEU A 137 -5.72 -1.18 -5.09
N PHE A 138 -5.32 -0.91 -3.84
CA PHE A 138 -4.12 -1.51 -3.24
C PHE A 138 -4.30 -3.01 -3.04
N VAL A 139 -5.46 -3.46 -2.57
CA VAL A 139 -5.77 -4.89 -2.43
C VAL A 139 -5.74 -5.59 -3.79
N GLN A 140 -6.37 -5.01 -4.81
CA GLN A 140 -6.39 -5.56 -6.18
C GLN A 140 -4.98 -5.67 -6.77
N GLN A 141 -4.16 -4.63 -6.65
CA GLN A 141 -2.77 -4.67 -7.12
C GLN A 141 -1.92 -5.69 -6.34
N ALA A 142 -2.13 -5.80 -5.03
CA ALA A 142 -1.42 -6.80 -4.24
C ALA A 142 -1.83 -8.24 -4.61
N LYS A 143 -3.12 -8.50 -4.87
CA LYS A 143 -3.59 -9.79 -5.41
C LYS A 143 -3.00 -10.09 -6.79
N ALA A 144 -2.85 -9.07 -7.66
CA ALA A 144 -2.25 -9.22 -8.99
C ALA A 144 -0.76 -9.64 -8.94
N LEU A 145 -0.07 -9.38 -7.84
CA LEU A 145 1.29 -9.87 -7.59
C LEU A 145 1.35 -11.35 -7.21
N GLU A 146 0.18 -11.97 -6.97
CA GLU A 146 0.04 -13.39 -6.64
C GLU A 146 0.94 -13.87 -5.49
N PRO A 147 0.99 -13.14 -4.35
CA PRO A 147 1.76 -13.60 -3.20
C PRO A 147 1.17 -14.92 -2.67
N ARG A 148 1.96 -15.67 -1.91
CA ARG A 148 1.40 -16.83 -1.20
C ARG A 148 0.40 -16.38 -0.14
N TYR A 149 0.75 -15.36 0.64
CA TYR A 149 -0.13 -14.78 1.65
C TYR A 149 -0.29 -13.27 1.45
N LEU A 150 -1.52 -12.79 1.56
CA LEU A 150 -1.83 -11.37 1.58
C LEU A 150 -2.68 -11.04 2.80
N SER A 151 -2.27 -10.04 3.56
CA SER A 151 -3.06 -9.49 4.66
C SER A 151 -2.96 -7.97 4.67
N MET A 152 -4.11 -7.30 4.69
CA MET A 152 -4.19 -5.84 4.78
C MET A 152 -5.23 -5.42 5.79
N VAL A 153 -4.94 -4.32 6.51
CA VAL A 153 -5.92 -3.65 7.36
C VAL A 153 -6.66 -2.64 6.49
N ILE A 154 -7.97 -2.80 6.37
CA ILE A 154 -8.83 -1.95 5.52
C ILE A 154 -10.12 -1.58 6.24
N PRO A 155 -10.80 -0.47 5.86
CA PRO A 155 -12.11 -0.13 6.41
C PRO A 155 -13.14 -1.20 6.11
N SER A 156 -13.98 -1.55 7.11
CA SER A 156 -15.06 -2.56 6.97
C SER A 156 -16.24 -2.08 6.12
N ARG A 157 -16.20 -0.84 5.66
CA ARG A 157 -17.27 -0.25 4.82
C ARG A 157 -17.60 -1.07 3.57
N TRP A 158 -16.63 -1.77 3.00
CA TRP A 158 -16.86 -2.59 1.80
C TRP A 158 -17.87 -3.71 2.03
N PHE A 159 -18.10 -4.16 3.26
CA PHE A 159 -19.14 -5.17 3.57
C PHE A 159 -20.53 -4.72 3.13
N ALA A 160 -20.82 -3.42 3.26
CA ALA A 160 -22.10 -2.86 2.86
C ALA A 160 -22.18 -2.48 1.37
N GLY A 161 -21.03 -2.39 0.69
CA GLY A 161 -20.94 -1.86 -0.68
C GLY A 161 -21.20 -0.35 -0.78
N GLY A 162 -21.52 0.11 -1.97
CA GLY A 162 -21.74 1.53 -2.29
C GLY A 162 -20.44 2.34 -2.40
N LYS A 163 -20.54 3.58 -2.84
CA LYS A 163 -19.39 4.46 -3.12
C LYS A 163 -18.34 3.87 -4.06
N GLY A 164 -18.76 3.07 -5.05
CA GLY A 164 -17.87 2.41 -5.99
C GLY A 164 -17.17 1.16 -5.45
N LEU A 165 -17.65 0.60 -4.32
CA LEU A 165 -17.07 -0.62 -3.73
C LEU A 165 -17.83 -1.90 -4.07
N ASP A 166 -18.90 -1.83 -4.89
CA ASP A 166 -19.75 -2.99 -5.17
C ASP A 166 -19.00 -4.12 -5.88
N GLU A 167 -18.20 -3.79 -6.91
CA GLU A 167 -17.35 -4.76 -7.60
C GLU A 167 -16.26 -5.33 -6.68
N PHE A 168 -15.66 -4.47 -5.85
CA PHE A 168 -14.67 -4.93 -4.87
C PHE A 168 -15.30 -5.86 -3.85
N ARG A 169 -16.49 -5.52 -3.34
CA ARG A 169 -17.26 -6.37 -2.43
C ARG A 169 -17.53 -7.74 -3.05
N GLU A 170 -18.02 -7.78 -4.28
CA GLU A 170 -18.27 -9.01 -5.00
C GLU A 170 -16.98 -9.83 -5.14
N SER A 171 -15.87 -9.20 -5.56
CA SER A 171 -14.58 -9.87 -5.71
C SER A 171 -14.02 -10.43 -4.41
N MET A 172 -14.32 -9.80 -3.26
CA MET A 172 -13.88 -10.30 -1.95
C MET A 172 -14.77 -11.44 -1.45
N LEU A 173 -16.09 -11.36 -1.68
CA LEU A 173 -17.03 -12.38 -1.23
C LEU A 173 -16.97 -13.69 -2.05
N THR A 174 -16.55 -13.60 -3.30
CA THR A 174 -16.44 -14.75 -4.21
C THR A 174 -15.03 -15.35 -4.24
N ASP A 175 -14.04 -14.69 -3.65
CA ASP A 175 -12.66 -15.20 -3.63
C ASP A 175 -12.47 -16.24 -2.52
N THR A 176 -12.52 -17.51 -2.89
CA THR A 176 -12.39 -18.66 -1.96
C THR A 176 -11.03 -18.72 -1.27
N ARG A 177 -10.04 -17.94 -1.70
CA ARG A 177 -8.71 -17.86 -1.07
C ARG A 177 -8.68 -16.97 0.17
N ILE A 178 -9.77 -16.30 0.53
CA ILE A 178 -9.89 -15.58 1.80
C ILE A 178 -10.18 -16.61 2.89
N SER A 179 -9.18 -16.92 3.72
CA SER A 179 -9.26 -17.94 4.75
C SER A 179 -9.79 -17.41 6.09
N SER A 180 -9.59 -16.12 6.38
CA SER A 180 -10.15 -15.49 7.58
C SER A 180 -10.34 -13.98 7.38
N ILE A 181 -11.31 -13.43 8.13
CA ILE A 181 -11.54 -11.99 8.27
C ILE A 181 -11.78 -11.71 9.75
N ASP A 182 -10.99 -10.83 10.33
CA ASP A 182 -11.16 -10.32 11.69
C ASP A 182 -11.66 -8.88 11.62
N ASP A 183 -12.88 -8.64 12.10
CA ASP A 183 -13.56 -7.35 12.01
C ASP A 183 -13.66 -6.66 13.38
N TYR A 184 -13.26 -5.40 13.42
CA TYR A 184 -13.36 -4.52 14.57
C TYR A 184 -14.40 -3.44 14.26
N LEU A 185 -15.52 -3.48 14.95
CA LEU A 185 -16.64 -2.55 14.75
C LEU A 185 -16.26 -1.09 15.03
N SER A 186 -15.27 -0.89 15.88
CA SER A 186 -14.70 0.43 16.18
C SER A 186 -13.23 0.48 15.76
N ALA A 187 -12.88 1.38 14.85
CA ALA A 187 -11.50 1.60 14.45
C ALA A 187 -10.60 2.04 15.62
N ALA A 188 -11.16 2.63 16.67
CA ALA A 188 -10.43 3.05 17.87
C ALA A 188 -9.83 1.86 18.65
N ASP A 189 -10.39 0.65 18.49
CA ASP A 189 -9.89 -0.56 19.14
C ASP A 189 -8.56 -1.03 18.50
N VAL A 190 -8.33 -0.65 17.23
CA VAL A 190 -7.09 -0.96 16.49
C VAL A 190 -6.15 0.24 16.42
N PHE A 191 -6.70 1.45 16.27
CA PHE A 191 -5.97 2.70 16.11
C PHE A 191 -6.38 3.74 17.16
N PRO A 192 -5.94 3.60 18.43
CA PRO A 192 -6.29 4.55 19.47
C PRO A 192 -5.87 5.98 19.12
N GLY A 193 -6.77 6.95 19.28
CA GLY A 193 -6.49 8.36 19.02
C GLY A 193 -6.59 8.79 17.53
N VAL A 194 -6.90 7.88 16.62
CA VAL A 194 -7.16 8.22 15.21
C VAL A 194 -8.66 8.44 15.00
N GLY A 195 -9.02 9.59 14.45
CA GLY A 195 -10.41 9.98 14.18
C GLY A 195 -11.04 9.28 12.98
N LEU A 196 -10.95 7.95 12.92
CA LEU A 196 -11.51 7.14 11.86
C LEU A 196 -12.94 6.70 12.21
N LYS A 197 -13.91 7.05 11.35
CA LYS A 197 -15.31 6.65 11.52
C LYS A 197 -15.57 5.27 10.91
N GLY A 198 -16.24 4.41 11.68
CA GLY A 198 -16.59 3.05 11.28
C GLY A 198 -15.56 2.01 11.73
N GLY A 199 -15.78 0.78 11.32
CA GLY A 199 -14.93 -0.35 11.64
C GLY A 199 -13.76 -0.51 10.66
N VAL A 200 -12.82 -1.33 11.09
CA VAL A 200 -11.72 -1.83 10.25
C VAL A 200 -11.64 -3.34 10.37
N ASN A 201 -11.22 -3.97 9.32
CA ASN A 201 -10.94 -5.40 9.32
C ASN A 201 -9.55 -5.67 8.77
N PHE A 202 -9.01 -6.81 9.12
CA PHE A 202 -7.92 -7.42 8.37
C PHE A 202 -8.33 -8.82 7.93
N PHE A 203 -7.80 -9.23 6.80
CA PHE A 203 -8.09 -10.53 6.21
C PHE A 203 -6.80 -11.30 5.94
N LEU A 204 -6.89 -12.61 5.93
CA LEU A 204 -5.84 -13.47 5.40
C LEU A 204 -6.33 -14.09 4.09
N TRP A 205 -5.60 -13.81 3.02
CA TRP A 205 -5.77 -14.43 1.72
C TRP A 205 -4.60 -15.40 1.51
N ASP A 206 -4.91 -16.67 1.21
CA ASP A 206 -3.93 -17.73 1.00
C ASP A 206 -4.12 -18.29 -0.43
N ARG A 207 -3.17 -18.01 -1.30
CA ARG A 207 -3.23 -18.43 -2.71
C ARG A 207 -3.36 -19.93 -2.87
N ASP A 208 -2.68 -20.69 -2.04
CA ASP A 208 -2.44 -22.13 -2.22
C ASP A 208 -3.47 -23.00 -1.49
N ASN A 209 -4.25 -22.41 -0.59
CA ASN A 209 -5.28 -23.11 0.20
C ASN A 209 -6.63 -22.38 0.12
N PRO A 210 -7.35 -22.49 -1.03
CA PRO A 210 -8.69 -21.97 -1.12
C PRO A 210 -9.61 -22.74 -0.16
N GLY A 211 -10.42 -22.00 0.61
CA GLY A 211 -11.42 -22.55 1.55
C GLY A 211 -12.63 -23.13 0.84
#